data_58eef10189bd9e9a2c52db9c0406c58d
#
_entry.id   58eef10189bd9e9a2c52db9c0406c58d
#
_cell.length_a   1.000
_cell.length_b   1.000
_cell.length_c   1.000
_cell.angle_alpha   90.00
_cell.angle_beta   90.00
_cell.angle_gamma   90.00
#
_symmetry.space_group_name_H-M   'P 1'
#
loop_
_entity.id
_entity.type
_entity.pdbx_description
1 polymer ?
#
loop_
_entity_poly.entity_id
_entity_poly.type
_entity_poly.pdbx_seq_one_letter_code
_entity_poly.pdbx_strand_id
1 'polypeptide(L)'
;MSHIIHIEIDDSNLPPPTPEIEQERKVAIFDLLEKNLFELPKRQDRDVVAGPYRLDLSIRDKRLVFDITADTRVKAAEFHLSLSPFRQVVKDYWSICESYFDAVKHMPPSQIETIDMARRGIHNEGARVLAERLEGK
;
A
#
# COMPACT_ATOMS: atom_id res chain seq x y z
N MET A 1 -13.15 -12.67 -12.53
CA MET A 1 -12.06 -12.15 -11.74
C MET A 1 -11.43 -10.96 -12.43
N SER A 2 -10.95 -10.00 -11.68
CA SER A 2 -10.39 -8.79 -12.25
C SER A 2 -9.09 -8.39 -11.57
N HIS A 3 -8.57 -7.24 -11.92
CA HIS A 3 -7.29 -6.78 -11.42
C HIS A 3 -7.23 -5.26 -11.41
N ILE A 4 -6.25 -4.72 -10.69
CA ILE A 4 -5.96 -3.30 -10.63
C ILE A 4 -4.96 -2.98 -11.74
N ILE A 5 -5.28 -1.99 -12.57
CA ILE A 5 -4.46 -1.59 -13.72
C ILE A 5 -3.76 -0.25 -13.53
N HIS A 6 -4.14 0.50 -12.50
CA HIS A 6 -3.55 1.80 -12.22
C HIS A 6 -3.66 2.11 -10.73
N ILE A 7 -2.58 2.65 -10.16
CA ILE A 7 -2.56 3.11 -8.78
C ILE A 7 -2.00 4.52 -8.76
N GLU A 8 -2.72 5.42 -8.11
CA GLU A 8 -2.30 6.79 -7.91
C GLU A 8 -2.34 7.11 -6.42
N ILE A 9 -1.32 7.81 -5.94
CA ILE A 9 -1.24 8.21 -4.53
C ILE A 9 -1.30 9.72 -4.47
N ASP A 10 -2.35 10.23 -3.83
CA ASP A 10 -2.51 11.66 -3.58
C ASP A 10 -1.84 11.98 -2.24
N ASP A 11 -0.66 12.58 -2.32
CA ASP A 11 0.12 12.99 -1.16
C ASP A 11 0.17 14.51 -1.00
N SER A 12 -0.75 15.22 -1.63
CA SER A 12 -0.78 16.70 -1.64
C SER A 12 -0.89 17.31 -0.24
N ASN A 13 -1.46 16.57 0.72
CA ASN A 13 -1.61 17.01 2.11
C ASN A 13 -0.49 16.54 3.02
N LEU A 14 0.55 15.91 2.48
CA LEU A 14 1.66 15.35 3.23
C LEU A 14 2.96 16.07 2.90
N PRO A 15 3.98 15.99 3.79
CA PRO A 15 5.30 16.49 3.45
C PRO A 15 5.84 15.77 2.20
N PRO A 16 6.69 16.44 1.40
CA PRO A 16 7.27 15.78 0.23
C PRO A 16 8.03 14.52 0.63
N PRO A 17 7.93 13.42 -0.14
CA PRO A 17 8.66 12.21 0.18
C PRO A 17 10.17 12.40 -0.06
N THR A 18 10.97 11.66 0.72
CA THR A 18 12.41 11.59 0.46
C THR A 18 12.65 10.79 -0.83
N PRO A 19 13.82 10.94 -1.49
CA PRO A 19 14.12 10.14 -2.68
C PRO A 19 14.03 8.63 -2.44
N GLU A 20 14.40 8.16 -1.25
CA GLU A 20 14.33 6.74 -0.89
C GLU A 20 12.89 6.26 -0.79
N ILE A 21 12.02 7.05 -0.16
CA ILE A 21 10.58 6.74 -0.05
C ILE A 21 9.94 6.75 -1.44
N GLU A 22 10.26 7.73 -2.27
CA GLU A 22 9.73 7.83 -3.62
C GLU A 22 10.12 6.61 -4.46
N GLN A 23 11.37 6.15 -4.35
CA GLN A 23 11.86 4.98 -5.06
C GLN A 23 11.14 3.70 -4.59
N GLU A 24 10.98 3.52 -3.27
CA GLU A 24 10.25 2.39 -2.72
C GLU A 24 8.80 2.36 -3.20
N ARG A 25 8.16 3.52 -3.25
CA ARG A 25 6.81 3.66 -3.74
C ARG A 25 6.68 3.22 -5.19
N LYS A 26 7.59 3.67 -6.05
CA LYS A 26 7.58 3.31 -7.47
C LYS A 26 7.75 1.81 -7.67
N VAL A 27 8.68 1.19 -6.94
CA VAL A 27 8.91 -0.25 -7.04
C VAL A 27 7.69 -1.03 -6.56
N ALA A 28 7.08 -0.62 -5.44
CA ALA A 28 5.91 -1.30 -4.91
C ALA A 28 4.73 -1.23 -5.88
N ILE A 29 4.48 -0.07 -6.48
CA ILE A 29 3.41 0.10 -7.46
C ILE A 29 3.67 -0.75 -8.69
N PHE A 30 4.91 -0.72 -9.21
CA PHE A 30 5.28 -1.52 -10.38
C PHE A 30 5.05 -3.01 -10.13
N ASP A 31 5.53 -3.51 -9.01
CA ASP A 31 5.40 -4.93 -8.67
C ASP A 31 3.94 -5.34 -8.53
N LEU A 32 3.14 -4.50 -7.90
CA LEU A 32 1.72 -4.80 -7.73
C LEU A 32 0.97 -4.81 -9.07
N LEU A 33 1.26 -3.85 -9.94
CA LEU A 33 0.58 -3.75 -11.24
C LEU A 33 0.98 -4.87 -12.20
N GLU A 34 2.19 -5.41 -12.06
CA GLU A 34 2.67 -6.48 -12.92
C GLU A 34 1.84 -7.75 -12.78
N LYS A 35 1.44 -8.07 -11.55
CA LYS A 35 0.62 -9.25 -11.29
C LYS A 35 -0.21 -9.06 -10.04
N ASN A 36 -1.52 -8.94 -10.20
CA ASN A 36 -2.43 -8.84 -9.07
C ASN A 36 -3.78 -9.44 -9.42
N LEU A 37 -4.53 -9.73 -8.37
CA LEU A 37 -5.91 -10.18 -8.48
C LEU A 37 -6.74 -9.31 -7.54
N PHE A 38 -7.79 -8.71 -8.06
CA PHE A 38 -8.64 -7.84 -7.26
C PHE A 38 -10.10 -8.08 -7.60
N GLU A 39 -10.91 -8.23 -6.57
CA GLU A 39 -12.33 -8.50 -6.72
C GLU A 39 -13.10 -7.76 -5.63
N LEU A 40 -14.21 -7.11 -6.01
CA LEU A 40 -15.08 -6.46 -5.06
C LEU A 40 -16.22 -7.40 -4.70
N PRO A 41 -16.45 -7.67 -3.39
CA PRO A 41 -17.58 -8.51 -2.98
C PRO A 41 -18.90 -7.85 -3.36
N LYS A 42 -19.87 -8.66 -3.76
CA LYS A 42 -21.23 -8.18 -4.01
C LYS A 42 -21.87 -7.77 -2.68
N ARG A 43 -22.42 -6.56 -2.63
CA ARG A 43 -23.09 -6.04 -1.43
C ARG A 43 -24.41 -5.39 -1.80
N GLN A 44 -25.34 -5.36 -0.83
CA GLN A 44 -26.67 -4.76 -1.03
C GLN A 44 -26.61 -3.24 -1.16
N ASP A 45 -25.63 -2.60 -0.52
CA ASP A 45 -25.50 -1.15 -0.46
C ASP A 45 -24.65 -0.60 -1.63
N ARG A 46 -24.32 -1.45 -2.59
CA ARG A 46 -23.44 -1.03 -3.67
C ARG A 46 -23.72 -1.83 -4.95
N ASP A 47 -23.75 -1.12 -6.07
CA ASP A 47 -23.91 -1.75 -7.38
C ASP A 47 -22.65 -2.54 -7.75
N VAL A 48 -22.83 -3.60 -8.53
CA VAL A 48 -21.72 -4.37 -9.07
C VAL A 48 -21.17 -3.65 -10.28
N VAL A 49 -19.90 -3.23 -10.18
CA VAL A 49 -19.18 -2.58 -11.28
C VAL A 49 -18.04 -3.49 -11.68
N ALA A 50 -18.02 -3.89 -12.95
CA ALA A 50 -16.98 -4.78 -13.47
C ALA A 50 -15.65 -4.07 -13.60
N GLY A 51 -14.55 -4.83 -13.33
CA GLY A 51 -13.19 -4.33 -13.58
C GLY A 51 -12.81 -4.39 -15.05
N PRO A 52 -11.56 -4.08 -15.38
CA PRO A 52 -10.45 -3.78 -14.46
C PRO A 52 -10.64 -2.46 -13.71
N TYR A 53 -9.86 -2.29 -12.65
CA TYR A 53 -10.06 -1.17 -11.70
C TYR A 53 -8.84 -0.26 -11.60
N ARG A 54 -9.13 1.00 -11.25
CA ARG A 54 -8.14 2.00 -10.90
C ARG A 54 -8.27 2.29 -9.40
N LEU A 55 -7.14 2.38 -8.71
CA LEU A 55 -7.11 2.66 -7.28
C LEU A 55 -6.45 4.00 -7.02
N ASP A 56 -7.16 4.90 -6.36
CA ASP A 56 -6.61 6.15 -5.87
C ASP A 56 -6.53 6.09 -4.34
N LEU A 57 -5.33 6.26 -3.81
CA LEU A 57 -5.07 6.28 -2.38
C LEU A 57 -4.83 7.71 -1.92
N SER A 58 -5.46 8.08 -0.81
CA SER A 58 -5.27 9.39 -0.21
C SER A 58 -5.42 9.30 1.31
N ILE A 59 -4.99 10.36 2.00
CA ILE A 59 -5.21 10.49 3.44
C ILE A 59 -6.07 11.71 3.65
N ARG A 60 -7.23 11.52 4.27
CA ARG A 60 -8.17 12.59 4.60
C ARG A 60 -8.69 12.39 6.02
N ASP A 61 -8.65 13.45 6.82
CA ASP A 61 -9.17 13.41 8.18
C ASP A 61 -8.60 12.26 9.02
N LYS A 62 -7.28 12.03 8.91
CA LYS A 62 -6.57 10.95 9.61
C LYS A 62 -7.06 9.55 9.23
N ARG A 63 -7.60 9.41 8.02
CA ARG A 63 -8.05 8.12 7.48
C ARG A 63 -7.37 7.85 6.15
N LEU A 64 -7.09 6.59 5.92
CA LEU A 64 -6.62 6.12 4.63
C LEU A 64 -7.83 5.85 3.76
N VAL A 65 -7.90 6.52 2.61
CA VAL A 65 -9.04 6.44 1.70
C VAL A 65 -8.64 5.65 0.46
N PHE A 66 -9.41 4.59 0.17
CA PHE A 66 -9.28 3.80 -1.05
C PHE A 66 -10.45 4.16 -1.95
N ASP A 67 -10.18 4.87 -3.03
CA ASP A 67 -11.18 5.21 -4.03
C ASP A 67 -10.98 4.32 -5.26
N ILE A 68 -11.96 3.48 -5.55
CA ILE A 68 -11.85 2.47 -6.60
C ILE A 68 -12.84 2.79 -7.70
N THR A 69 -12.31 2.99 -8.91
CA THR A 69 -13.11 3.24 -10.11
C THR A 69 -12.82 2.17 -11.16
N ALA A 70 -13.81 1.89 -11.99
CA ALA A 70 -13.59 1.04 -13.16
C ALA A 70 -12.76 1.79 -14.20
N ASP A 71 -12.18 1.06 -15.13
CA ASP A 71 -11.44 1.67 -16.25
C ASP A 71 -12.32 2.60 -17.07
N THR A 72 -13.63 2.36 -17.09
CA THR A 72 -14.62 3.22 -17.72
C THR A 72 -14.92 4.52 -16.95
N ARG A 73 -14.22 4.75 -15.84
CA ARG A 73 -14.38 5.92 -14.94
C ARG A 73 -15.65 5.89 -14.07
N VAL A 74 -16.35 4.77 -14.06
CA VAL A 74 -17.48 4.57 -13.16
C VAL A 74 -16.98 4.21 -11.76
N LYS A 75 -17.46 4.90 -10.74
CA LYS A 75 -17.05 4.62 -9.35
C LYS A 75 -17.54 3.25 -8.92
N ALA A 76 -16.62 2.41 -8.45
CA ALA A 76 -16.93 1.06 -8.02
C ALA A 76 -17.09 0.94 -6.51
N ALA A 77 -16.21 1.57 -5.73
CA ALA A 77 -16.26 1.51 -4.27
C ALA A 77 -15.38 2.59 -3.65
N GLU A 78 -15.61 2.86 -2.36
CA GLU A 78 -14.76 3.74 -1.57
C GLU A 78 -14.67 3.15 -0.16
N PHE A 79 -13.45 2.99 0.35
CA PHE A 79 -13.20 2.47 1.69
C PHE A 79 -12.41 3.48 2.49
N HIS A 80 -12.76 3.63 3.77
CA HIS A 80 -12.07 4.51 4.70
C HIS A 80 -11.56 3.68 5.87
N LEU A 81 -10.25 3.71 6.10
CA LEU A 81 -9.62 3.00 7.20
C LEU A 81 -8.93 3.98 8.12
N SER A 82 -9.05 3.77 9.45
CA SER A 82 -8.30 4.55 10.42
C SER A 82 -6.81 4.30 10.26
N LEU A 83 -5.99 5.34 10.38
CA LEU A 83 -4.53 5.20 10.35
C LEU A 83 -3.96 4.62 11.64
N SER A 84 -4.69 4.68 12.75
CA SER A 84 -4.18 4.25 14.05
C SER A 84 -3.57 2.84 14.05
N PRO A 85 -4.20 1.81 13.45
CA PRO A 85 -3.61 0.47 13.45
C PRO A 85 -2.29 0.37 12.69
N PHE A 86 -2.03 1.32 11.79
CA PHE A 86 -0.86 1.28 10.89
C PHE A 86 0.31 2.11 11.40
N ARG A 87 0.10 2.99 12.35
CA ARG A 87 1.13 3.97 12.78
C ARG A 87 2.42 3.30 13.21
N GLN A 88 2.34 2.29 14.08
CA GLN A 88 3.53 1.62 14.59
C GLN A 88 4.24 0.83 13.50
N VAL A 89 3.48 0.12 12.68
CA VAL A 89 4.04 -0.67 11.56
C VAL A 89 4.76 0.22 10.56
N VAL A 90 4.15 1.36 10.20
CA VAL A 90 4.75 2.30 9.25
C VAL A 90 6.04 2.88 9.83
N LYS A 91 6.03 3.26 11.11
CA LYS A 91 7.20 3.78 11.78
C LYS A 91 8.34 2.75 11.82
N ASP A 92 8.02 1.52 12.18
CA ASP A 92 8.99 0.44 12.24
C ASP A 92 9.55 0.12 10.86
N TYR A 93 8.70 0.10 9.83
CA TYR A 93 9.11 -0.17 8.48
C TYR A 93 10.11 0.88 7.96
N TRP A 94 9.81 2.17 8.13
CA TRP A 94 10.72 3.22 7.69
C TRP A 94 12.02 3.23 8.46
N SER A 95 11.97 2.90 9.76
CA SER A 95 13.16 2.78 10.57
C SER A 95 14.09 1.66 10.08
N ILE A 96 13.53 0.49 9.74
CA ILE A 96 14.32 -0.62 9.24
C ILE A 96 14.82 -0.36 7.82
N CYS A 97 14.07 0.37 7.00
CA CYS A 97 14.52 0.78 5.66
C CYS A 97 15.74 1.70 5.75
N GLU A 98 15.75 2.64 6.68
CA GLU A 98 16.91 3.50 6.95
C GLU A 98 18.14 2.67 7.33
N SER A 99 17.95 1.70 8.23
CA SER A 99 19.02 0.79 8.63
C SER A 99 19.55 -0.03 7.46
N TYR A 100 18.68 -0.47 6.57
CA TYR A 100 19.05 -1.22 5.37
C TYR A 100 19.90 -0.36 4.43
N PHE A 101 19.48 0.86 4.14
CA PHE A 101 20.24 1.75 3.26
C PHE A 101 21.61 2.08 3.83
N ASP A 102 21.69 2.25 5.14
CA ASP A 102 22.98 2.50 5.81
C ASP A 102 23.86 1.23 5.77
N ALA A 103 23.29 0.08 6.03
CA ALA A 103 24.01 -1.20 6.05
C ALA A 103 24.63 -1.55 4.70
N VAL A 104 23.95 -1.26 3.60
CA VAL A 104 24.45 -1.52 2.25
C VAL A 104 25.77 -0.82 2.01
N LYS A 105 26.02 0.31 2.65
CA LYS A 105 27.23 1.11 2.50
C LYS A 105 28.40 0.61 3.35
N HIS A 106 28.12 -0.05 4.48
CA HIS A 106 29.15 -0.27 5.51
C HIS A 106 29.24 -1.70 6.06
N MET A 107 28.26 -2.57 5.81
CA MET A 107 28.20 -3.87 6.46
C MET A 107 28.44 -5.03 5.51
N PRO A 108 28.91 -6.20 6.04
CA PRO A 108 29.06 -7.41 5.22
C PRO A 108 27.70 -7.95 4.74
N PRO A 109 27.69 -8.70 3.63
CA PRO A 109 26.44 -9.22 3.04
C PRO A 109 25.53 -10.00 4.01
N SER A 110 26.12 -10.75 4.96
CA SER A 110 25.32 -11.51 5.93
C SER A 110 24.48 -10.63 6.85
N GLN A 111 25.02 -9.46 7.24
CA GLN A 111 24.28 -8.50 8.08
C GLN A 111 23.21 -7.76 7.28
N ILE A 112 23.51 -7.44 6.02
CA ILE A 112 22.53 -6.83 5.11
C ILE A 112 21.34 -7.76 4.93
N GLU A 113 21.59 -9.05 4.73
CA GLU A 113 20.53 -10.05 4.59
C GLU A 113 19.65 -10.14 5.84
N THR A 114 20.25 -10.08 7.03
CA THR A 114 19.49 -10.10 8.29
C THR A 114 18.56 -8.91 8.40
N ILE A 115 19.05 -7.71 8.04
CA ILE A 115 18.23 -6.50 8.05
C ILE A 115 17.11 -6.58 7.01
N ASP A 116 17.41 -7.12 5.82
CA ASP A 116 16.41 -7.29 4.78
C ASP A 116 15.30 -8.25 5.20
N MET A 117 15.65 -9.33 5.89
CA MET A 117 14.67 -10.28 6.43
C MET A 117 13.76 -9.60 7.47
N ALA A 118 14.33 -8.76 8.34
CA ALA A 118 13.55 -7.99 9.32
C ALA A 118 12.60 -7.02 8.61
N ARG A 119 13.06 -6.37 7.55
CA ARG A 119 12.24 -5.46 6.75
C ARG A 119 11.04 -6.18 6.13
N ARG A 120 11.27 -7.37 5.59
CA ARG A 120 10.20 -8.20 5.01
C ARG A 120 9.18 -8.62 6.06
N GLY A 121 9.64 -8.96 7.27
CA GLY A 121 8.75 -9.32 8.38
C GLY A 121 7.82 -8.18 8.78
N ILE A 122 8.34 -6.96 8.86
CA ILE A 122 7.54 -5.77 9.18
C ILE A 122 6.56 -5.47 8.04
N HIS A 123 7.01 -5.60 6.80
CA HIS A 123 6.14 -5.43 5.63
C HIS A 123 4.97 -6.42 5.67
N ASN A 124 5.25 -7.68 5.96
CA ASN A 124 4.21 -8.72 6.05
C ASN A 124 3.24 -8.44 7.19
N GLU A 125 3.71 -7.92 8.32
CA GLU A 125 2.85 -7.52 9.42
C GLU A 125 1.91 -6.39 9.01
N GLY A 126 2.42 -5.38 8.29
CA GLY A 126 1.60 -4.31 7.75
C GLY A 126 0.53 -4.81 6.80
N ALA A 127 0.90 -5.75 5.93
CA ALA A 127 -0.05 -6.38 4.99
C ALA A 127 -1.14 -7.15 5.74
N ARG A 128 -0.78 -7.85 6.83
CA ARG A 128 -1.74 -8.58 7.66
C ARG A 128 -2.74 -7.63 8.32
N VAL A 129 -2.26 -6.52 8.88
CA VAL A 129 -3.13 -5.50 9.50
C VAL A 129 -4.09 -4.94 8.45
N LEU A 130 -3.58 -4.63 7.26
CA LEU A 130 -4.42 -4.12 6.16
C LEU A 130 -5.50 -5.12 5.77
N ALA A 131 -5.13 -6.40 5.63
CA ALA A 131 -6.09 -7.45 5.28
C ALA A 131 -7.20 -7.55 6.32
N GLU A 132 -6.86 -7.51 7.60
CA GLU A 132 -7.84 -7.54 8.68
C GLU A 132 -8.81 -6.36 8.63
N ARG A 133 -8.29 -5.16 8.35
CA ARG A 133 -9.12 -3.94 8.31
C ARG A 133 -9.99 -3.86 7.06
N LEU A 134 -9.61 -4.54 5.99
CA LEU A 134 -10.40 -4.62 4.77
C LEU A 134 -11.44 -5.73 4.81
N GLU A 135 -11.32 -6.67 5.75
CA GLU A 135 -12.26 -7.78 5.87
C GLU A 135 -13.68 -7.24 6.06
N GLY A 136 -14.60 -7.75 5.25
CA GLY A 136 -16.00 -7.32 5.29
C GLY A 136 -16.30 -6.02 4.57
N LYS A 137 -15.31 -5.37 3.99
CA LYS A 137 -15.50 -4.15 3.20
C LYS A 137 -15.85 -4.51 1.77
#